data_68b64658c43cb434883595e20bfe94a2
#
_entry.id   68b64658c43cb434883595e20bfe94a2
#
_cell.length_a   1.000
_cell.length_b   1.000
_cell.length_c   1.000
_cell.angle_alpha   90.00
_cell.angle_beta   90.00
_cell.angle_gamma   90.00
#
_symmetry.space_group_name_H-M   'P 1'
#
loop_
_entity.id
_entity.type
_entity.pdbx_description
1 polymer ?
#
loop_
_entity_poly.entity_id
_entity_poly.type
_entity_poly.pdbx_seq_one_letter_code
_entity_poly.pdbx_strand_id
1 'polypeptide(L)'
;MTSPQKFFLFLSRIIVGWMFLYAGITKVLDPQWSAEGYLKGAKAFTWFFQMLLDPSVLPIVNFMNKWGLTLLGISLILGLFVRFSSLLGVLLMALYYIALGFPYPNPHSYIVDEHIIYISILLFFAAVKAGRFFGLDGKRIHHHSGLRRWLG
;
A
#
# COMPACT_ATOMS: atom_id res chain seq x y z
N MET A 1 5.02 19.55 14.67
CA MET A 1 5.95 19.42 13.54
C MET A 1 6.31 20.82 13.04
N THR A 2 7.59 21.06 12.75
CA THR A 2 8.08 22.31 12.13
C THR A 2 7.70 22.40 10.66
N SER A 3 7.79 23.59 10.05
CA SER A 3 7.49 23.77 8.62
C SER A 3 8.31 22.85 7.69
N PRO A 4 9.64 22.69 7.87
CA PRO A 4 10.43 21.76 7.07
C PRO A 4 9.96 20.29 7.22
N GLN A 5 9.64 19.84 8.45
CA GLN A 5 9.16 18.49 8.69
C GLN A 5 7.85 18.20 7.95
N LYS A 6 6.91 19.16 7.92
CA LYS A 6 5.65 19.03 7.19
C LYS A 6 5.89 18.95 5.67
N PHE A 7 6.84 19.73 5.16
CA PHE A 7 7.19 19.71 3.74
C PHE A 7 7.81 18.37 3.33
N PHE A 8 8.78 17.85 4.06
CA PHE A 8 9.39 16.56 3.75
C PHE A 8 8.40 15.40 3.90
N LEU A 9 7.50 15.47 4.88
CA LEU A 9 6.41 14.48 5.02
C LEU A 9 5.48 14.50 3.80
N PHE A 10 5.09 15.69 3.33
CA PHE A 10 4.30 15.85 2.12
C PHE A 10 5.04 15.29 0.90
N LEU A 11 6.31 15.65 0.71
CA LEU A 11 7.12 15.19 -0.41
C LEU A 11 7.26 13.66 -0.42
N SER A 12 7.58 13.07 0.73
CA SER A 12 7.69 11.60 0.88
C SER A 12 6.37 10.90 0.53
N ARG A 13 5.24 11.48 0.95
CA ARG A 13 3.90 10.95 0.62
C ARG A 13 3.62 10.98 -0.89
N ILE A 14 4.00 12.07 -1.57
CA ILE A 14 3.84 12.18 -3.04
C ILE A 14 4.71 11.14 -3.75
N ILE A 15 5.98 11.00 -3.37
CA ILE A 15 6.91 10.06 -4.00
C ILE A 15 6.40 8.61 -3.84
N VAL A 16 6.07 8.22 -2.62
CA VAL A 16 5.56 6.88 -2.33
C VAL A 16 4.19 6.66 -3.00
N GLY A 17 3.33 7.67 -2.98
CA GLY A 17 2.03 7.62 -3.65
C GLY A 17 2.17 7.45 -5.16
N TRP A 18 3.12 8.15 -5.79
CA TRP A 18 3.40 7.98 -7.23
C TRP A 18 3.87 6.56 -7.55
N MET A 19 4.76 6.01 -6.74
CA MET A 19 5.24 4.63 -6.94
C MET A 19 4.08 3.62 -6.90
N PHE A 20 3.19 3.70 -5.91
CA PHE A 20 2.03 2.81 -5.83
C PHE A 20 1.03 3.05 -6.94
N LEU A 21 0.79 4.33 -7.33
CA LEU A 21 -0.08 4.66 -8.45
C LEU A 21 0.46 4.07 -9.74
N TYR A 22 1.73 4.25 -10.02
CA TYR A 22 2.36 3.70 -11.22
C TYR A 22 2.30 2.18 -11.24
N ALA A 23 2.64 1.52 -10.13
CA ALA A 23 2.56 0.07 -9.99
C ALA A 23 1.13 -0.47 -10.16
N GLY A 24 0.11 0.28 -9.74
CA GLY A 24 -1.29 -0.09 -9.91
C GLY A 24 -1.80 0.15 -11.32
N ILE A 25 -1.59 1.37 -11.85
CA ILE A 25 -2.16 1.77 -13.14
C ILE A 25 -1.57 0.96 -14.30
N THR A 26 -0.30 0.60 -14.26
CA THR A 26 0.31 -0.27 -15.27
C THR A 26 -0.35 -1.64 -15.32
N LYS A 27 -0.74 -2.19 -14.16
CA LYS A 27 -1.50 -3.44 -14.08
C LYS A 27 -2.95 -3.29 -14.55
N VAL A 28 -3.58 -2.14 -14.30
CA VAL A 28 -4.95 -1.85 -14.79
C VAL A 28 -4.96 -1.75 -16.30
N LEU A 29 -3.96 -1.11 -16.89
CA LEU A 29 -3.85 -0.92 -18.34
C LEU A 29 -3.41 -2.17 -19.09
N ASP A 30 -2.86 -3.17 -18.41
CA ASP A 30 -2.50 -4.45 -19.01
C ASP A 30 -3.65 -5.47 -18.84
N PRO A 31 -4.39 -5.80 -19.91
CA PRO A 31 -5.47 -6.79 -19.86
C PRO A 31 -5.00 -8.21 -19.52
N GLN A 32 -3.74 -8.53 -19.84
CA GLN A 32 -3.17 -9.87 -19.60
C GLN A 32 -2.54 -10.01 -18.21
N TRP A 33 -2.43 -8.91 -17.46
CA TRP A 33 -1.82 -8.98 -16.16
C TRP A 33 -2.62 -9.84 -15.17
N SER A 34 -1.93 -10.76 -14.52
CA SER A 34 -2.48 -11.62 -13.48
C SER A 34 -1.48 -11.79 -12.34
N ALA A 35 -2.00 -11.90 -11.11
CA ALA A 35 -1.22 -12.27 -9.93
C ALA A 35 -0.80 -13.75 -9.92
N GLU A 36 -1.30 -14.56 -10.87
CA GLU A 36 -1.14 -16.01 -10.91
C GLU A 36 0.33 -16.45 -10.81
N GLY A 37 1.22 -15.83 -11.61
CA GLY A 37 2.64 -16.15 -11.58
C GLY A 37 3.30 -15.89 -10.22
N TYR A 38 2.90 -14.80 -9.56
CA TYR A 38 3.37 -14.46 -8.22
C TYR A 38 2.86 -15.45 -7.17
N LEU A 39 1.57 -15.80 -7.22
CA LEU A 39 0.96 -16.75 -6.29
C LEU A 39 1.53 -18.16 -6.43
N LYS A 40 1.81 -18.62 -7.66
CA LYS A 40 2.47 -19.91 -7.94
C LYS A 40 3.90 -19.94 -7.42
N GLY A 41 4.60 -18.80 -7.41
CA GLY A 41 5.96 -18.65 -6.92
C GLY A 41 6.08 -18.50 -5.41
N ALA A 42 4.99 -18.51 -4.67
CA ALA A 42 4.99 -18.32 -3.22
C ALA A 42 5.79 -19.43 -2.51
N LYS A 43 6.73 -19.03 -1.64
CA LYS A 43 7.64 -19.94 -0.93
C LYS A 43 7.23 -20.23 0.50
N ALA A 44 6.45 -19.33 1.13
CA ALA A 44 5.89 -19.53 2.45
C ALA A 44 4.36 -19.53 2.41
N PHE A 45 3.73 -20.23 3.35
CA PHE A 45 2.27 -20.37 3.41
C PHE A 45 1.66 -20.80 2.06
N THR A 46 2.32 -21.70 1.36
CA THR A 46 1.97 -22.13 0.01
C THR A 46 0.51 -22.58 -0.11
N TRP A 47 -0.02 -23.28 0.90
CA TRP A 47 -1.42 -23.69 0.96
C TRP A 47 -2.39 -22.51 0.83
N PHE A 48 -2.09 -21.39 1.52
CA PHE A 48 -2.91 -20.18 1.48
C PHE A 48 -2.86 -19.54 0.09
N PHE A 49 -1.65 -19.36 -0.47
CA PHE A 49 -1.49 -18.76 -1.80
C PHE A 49 -2.05 -19.64 -2.91
N GLN A 50 -2.01 -20.96 -2.75
CA GLN A 50 -2.65 -21.90 -3.70
C GLN A 50 -4.18 -21.78 -3.67
N MET A 51 -4.81 -21.55 -2.52
CA MET A 51 -6.26 -21.28 -2.47
C MET A 51 -6.65 -20.03 -3.27
N LEU A 52 -5.78 -19.02 -3.33
CA LEU A 52 -6.01 -17.79 -4.11
C LEU A 52 -5.91 -18.01 -5.62
N LEU A 53 -5.39 -19.16 -6.07
CA LEU A 53 -5.33 -19.55 -7.48
C LEU A 53 -6.62 -20.18 -7.99
N ASP A 54 -7.58 -20.46 -7.11
CA ASP A 54 -8.88 -20.99 -7.54
C ASP A 54 -9.50 -20.08 -8.60
N PRO A 55 -10.03 -20.65 -9.71
CA PRO A 55 -10.62 -19.87 -10.82
C PRO A 55 -11.73 -18.91 -10.38
N SER A 56 -12.41 -19.18 -9.27
CA SER A 56 -13.43 -18.29 -8.70
C SER A 56 -12.85 -17.16 -7.87
N VAL A 57 -11.65 -17.33 -7.29
CA VAL A 57 -11.00 -16.39 -6.37
C VAL A 57 -9.99 -15.49 -7.09
N LEU A 58 -9.23 -16.05 -8.02
CA LEU A 58 -8.15 -15.33 -8.72
C LEU A 58 -8.60 -14.01 -9.39
N PRO A 59 -9.77 -13.91 -10.04
CA PRO A 59 -10.24 -12.63 -10.58
C PRO A 59 -10.43 -11.56 -9.51
N ILE A 60 -10.89 -11.95 -8.31
CA ILE A 60 -11.06 -11.03 -7.16
C ILE A 60 -9.69 -10.56 -6.68
N VAL A 61 -8.72 -11.46 -6.56
CA VAL A 61 -7.34 -11.13 -6.18
C VAL A 61 -6.71 -10.17 -7.18
N ASN A 62 -6.89 -10.44 -8.47
CA ASN A 62 -6.40 -9.57 -9.55
C ASN A 62 -7.02 -8.17 -9.45
N PHE A 63 -8.33 -8.08 -9.25
CA PHE A 63 -9.04 -6.81 -9.08
C PHE A 63 -8.52 -6.04 -7.86
N MET A 64 -8.46 -6.71 -6.70
CA MET A 64 -7.98 -6.09 -5.46
C MET A 64 -6.53 -5.60 -5.57
N ASN A 65 -5.69 -6.34 -6.27
CA ASN A 65 -4.30 -5.98 -6.48
C ASN A 65 -4.15 -4.73 -7.38
N LYS A 66 -4.76 -4.75 -8.56
CA LYS A 66 -4.75 -3.65 -9.53
C LYS A 66 -5.30 -2.36 -8.90
N TRP A 67 -6.52 -2.42 -8.39
CA TRP A 67 -7.20 -1.25 -7.83
C TRP A 67 -6.72 -0.87 -6.44
N GLY A 68 -6.31 -1.84 -5.63
CA GLY A 68 -5.75 -1.57 -4.30
C GLY A 68 -4.50 -0.69 -4.38
N LEU A 69 -3.54 -1.05 -5.25
CA LEU A 69 -2.34 -0.24 -5.47
C LEU A 69 -2.67 1.13 -6.08
N THR A 70 -3.56 1.17 -7.08
CA THR A 70 -3.98 2.42 -7.73
C THR A 70 -4.63 3.38 -6.75
N LEU A 71 -5.61 2.90 -5.98
CA LEU A 71 -6.33 3.70 -4.99
C LEU A 71 -5.44 4.12 -3.81
N LEU A 72 -4.53 3.25 -3.37
CA LEU A 72 -3.52 3.61 -2.38
C LEU A 72 -2.66 4.77 -2.87
N GLY A 73 -2.16 4.69 -4.11
CA GLY A 73 -1.38 5.76 -4.72
C GLY A 73 -2.14 7.07 -4.82
N ILE A 74 -3.38 7.04 -5.31
CA ILE A 74 -4.27 8.22 -5.39
C ILE A 74 -4.51 8.81 -3.99
N SER A 75 -4.82 7.96 -3.01
CA SER A 75 -5.06 8.37 -1.63
C SER A 75 -3.86 9.09 -1.04
N LEU A 76 -2.65 8.55 -1.23
CA LEU A 76 -1.41 9.16 -0.74
C LEU A 76 -1.11 10.48 -1.43
N ILE A 77 -1.28 10.57 -2.76
CA ILE A 77 -1.03 11.81 -3.51
C ILE A 77 -2.01 12.91 -3.07
N LEU A 78 -3.31 12.61 -3.05
CA LEU A 78 -4.33 13.59 -2.66
C LEU A 78 -4.30 13.91 -1.16
N GLY A 79 -3.71 13.06 -0.34
CA GLY A 79 -3.77 13.17 1.11
C GLY A 79 -5.18 12.95 1.66
N LEU A 80 -5.90 11.98 1.08
CA LEU A 80 -7.28 11.66 1.40
C LEU A 80 -7.39 10.23 1.95
N PHE A 81 -7.97 10.07 3.15
CA PHE A 81 -8.07 8.78 3.85
C PHE A 81 -6.70 8.10 4.07
N VAL A 82 -5.64 8.89 4.23
CA VAL A 82 -4.26 8.41 4.26
C VAL A 82 -4.04 7.36 5.34
N ARG A 83 -4.63 7.53 6.52
CA ARG A 83 -4.47 6.55 7.60
C ARG A 83 -5.05 5.19 7.22
N PHE A 84 -6.26 5.15 6.70
CA PHE A 84 -6.96 3.92 6.32
C PHE A 84 -6.25 3.23 5.14
N SER A 85 -5.98 3.97 4.08
CA SER A 85 -5.31 3.42 2.89
C SER A 85 -3.90 2.91 3.20
N SER A 86 -3.15 3.62 4.06
CA SER A 86 -1.83 3.17 4.49
C SER A 86 -1.90 1.84 5.26
N LEU A 87 -2.88 1.63 6.13
CA LEU A 87 -3.04 0.36 6.84
C LEU A 87 -3.40 -0.78 5.89
N LEU A 88 -4.25 -0.54 4.89
CA LEU A 88 -4.51 -1.53 3.84
C LEU A 88 -3.27 -1.79 2.98
N GLY A 89 -2.48 -0.76 2.69
CA GLY A 89 -1.20 -0.89 2.00
C GLY A 89 -0.20 -1.73 2.80
N VAL A 90 -0.13 -1.56 4.11
CA VAL A 90 0.69 -2.40 5.00
C VAL A 90 0.29 -3.87 4.89
N LEU A 91 -1.02 -4.16 4.92
CA LEU A 91 -1.51 -5.54 4.76
C LEU A 91 -1.09 -6.13 3.40
N LEU A 92 -1.25 -5.36 2.32
CA LEU A 92 -0.89 -5.79 0.98
C LEU A 92 0.61 -6.06 0.84
N MET A 93 1.46 -5.15 1.36
CA MET A 93 2.92 -5.32 1.34
C MET A 93 3.36 -6.49 2.22
N ALA A 94 2.70 -6.72 3.35
CA ALA A 94 2.97 -7.89 4.19
C ALA A 94 2.66 -9.20 3.47
N LEU A 95 1.55 -9.28 2.73
CA LEU A 95 1.22 -10.45 1.91
C LEU A 95 2.27 -10.69 0.82
N TYR A 96 2.75 -9.63 0.16
CA TYR A 96 3.82 -9.76 -0.81
C TYR A 96 5.11 -10.27 -0.17
N TYR A 97 5.52 -9.70 0.96
CA TYR A 97 6.73 -10.13 1.65
C TYR A 97 6.66 -11.60 2.08
N ILE A 98 5.52 -12.03 2.65
CA ILE A 98 5.33 -13.42 3.09
C ILE A 98 5.42 -14.40 1.90
N ALA A 99 4.88 -14.03 0.74
CA ALA A 99 4.95 -14.88 -0.45
C ALA A 99 6.38 -15.13 -0.92
N LEU A 100 7.32 -14.19 -0.72
CA LEU A 100 8.73 -14.38 -1.06
C LEU A 100 9.44 -15.43 -0.19
N GLY A 101 8.83 -15.81 0.94
CA GLY A 101 9.41 -16.72 1.94
C GLY A 101 9.89 -15.94 3.18
N PHE A 102 9.41 -16.33 4.36
CA PHE A 102 9.80 -15.66 5.60
C PHE A 102 10.74 -16.56 6.43
N PRO A 103 11.88 -16.03 6.91
CA PRO A 103 12.51 -14.75 6.57
C PRO A 103 13.07 -14.76 5.13
N TYR A 104 12.82 -13.69 4.35
CA TYR A 104 13.29 -13.60 2.97
C TYR A 104 14.81 -13.35 2.95
N PRO A 105 15.63 -14.27 2.41
CA PRO A 105 17.09 -14.13 2.39
C PRO A 105 17.53 -13.21 1.24
N ASN A 106 17.26 -11.91 1.37
CA ASN A 106 17.72 -10.92 0.39
C ASN A 106 19.26 -10.88 0.41
N PRO A 107 19.94 -11.07 -0.72
CA PRO A 107 21.41 -11.13 -0.79
C PRO A 107 22.11 -9.84 -0.35
N HIS A 108 21.41 -8.69 -0.39
CA HIS A 108 22.00 -7.39 -0.07
C HIS A 108 21.65 -6.87 1.33
N SER A 109 20.57 -7.35 1.94
CA SER A 109 20.07 -6.80 3.21
C SER A 109 19.39 -7.84 4.12
N TYR A 110 19.57 -9.12 3.80
CA TYR A 110 19.05 -10.28 4.52
C TYR A 110 17.52 -10.25 4.66
N ILE A 111 16.98 -9.83 5.81
CA ILE A 111 15.53 -9.80 6.08
C ILE A 111 14.84 -8.59 5.44
N VAL A 112 15.56 -7.49 5.26
CA VAL A 112 14.97 -6.23 4.82
C VAL A 112 14.95 -6.19 3.30
N ASP A 113 13.75 -6.12 2.73
CA ASP A 113 13.52 -5.85 1.32
C ASP A 113 12.67 -4.59 1.14
N GLU A 114 12.31 -4.29 -0.09
CA GLU A 114 11.48 -3.11 -0.41
C GLU A 114 10.11 -3.13 0.27
N HIS A 115 9.50 -4.32 0.46
CA HIS A 115 8.19 -4.43 1.11
C HIS A 115 8.24 -4.02 2.58
N ILE A 116 9.30 -4.42 3.30
CA ILE A 116 9.53 -3.99 4.70
C ILE A 116 9.73 -2.47 4.79
N ILE A 117 10.45 -1.90 3.83
CA ILE A 117 10.63 -0.44 3.76
C ILE A 117 9.28 0.25 3.54
N TYR A 118 8.47 -0.22 2.58
CA TYR A 118 7.15 0.34 2.35
C TYR A 118 6.21 0.18 3.54
N ILE A 119 6.22 -0.96 4.22
CA ILE A 119 5.47 -1.18 5.45
C ILE A 119 5.83 -0.13 6.49
N SER A 120 7.13 0.11 6.73
CA SER A 120 7.58 1.08 7.73
C SER A 120 7.13 2.51 7.40
N ILE A 121 7.23 2.91 6.13
CA ILE A 121 6.81 4.24 5.66
C ILE A 121 5.29 4.40 5.75
N LEU A 122 4.52 3.40 5.36
CA LEU A 122 3.06 3.43 5.43
C LEU A 122 2.56 3.47 6.88
N LEU A 123 3.19 2.71 7.79
CA LEU A 123 2.91 2.78 9.23
C LEU A 123 3.22 4.18 9.78
N PHE A 124 4.34 4.78 9.37
CA PHE A 124 4.69 6.14 9.74
C PHE A 124 3.63 7.13 9.25
N PHE A 125 3.18 7.05 7.99
CA PHE A 125 2.12 7.92 7.46
C PHE A 125 0.81 7.77 8.22
N ALA A 126 0.44 6.53 8.59
CA ALA A 126 -0.75 6.26 9.39
C ALA A 126 -0.64 6.83 10.81
N ALA A 127 0.53 6.68 11.45
CA ALA A 127 0.78 7.14 12.82
C ALA A 127 0.74 8.67 12.94
N VAL A 128 1.42 9.38 12.02
CA VAL A 128 1.46 10.85 12.04
C VAL A 128 0.24 11.49 11.39
N LYS A 129 -0.69 10.70 10.84
CA LYS A 129 -1.87 11.19 10.08
C LYS A 129 -1.44 12.13 8.96
N ALA A 130 -0.55 11.63 8.10
CA ALA A 130 0.15 12.44 7.10
C ALA A 130 -0.78 13.19 6.14
N GLY A 131 -2.00 12.72 5.91
CA GLY A 131 -3.02 13.38 5.09
C GLY A 131 -3.48 14.75 5.60
N ARG A 132 -3.23 15.06 6.90
CA ARG A 132 -3.56 16.36 7.49
C ARG A 132 -2.61 17.47 7.07
N PHE A 133 -1.40 17.13 6.65
CA PHE A 133 -0.40 18.09 6.24
C PHE A 133 -0.38 18.22 4.71
N PHE A 134 -0.81 19.38 4.21
CA PHE A 134 -0.93 19.66 2.77
C PHE A 134 -1.77 18.60 2.01
N GLY A 135 -2.77 18.02 2.68
CA GLY A 135 -3.69 17.02 2.10
C GLY A 135 -5.15 17.36 2.34
N LEU A 136 -6.03 16.63 1.65
CA LEU A 136 -7.48 16.82 1.75
C LEU A 136 -8.05 16.42 3.12
N ASP A 137 -7.39 15.51 3.85
CA ASP A 137 -7.80 15.13 5.21
C ASP A 137 -7.73 16.33 6.16
N GLY A 138 -6.75 17.23 5.98
CA GLY A 138 -6.63 18.45 6.77
C GLY A 138 -7.80 19.42 6.58
N LYS A 139 -8.30 19.54 5.35
CA LYS A 139 -9.45 20.42 5.03
C LYS A 139 -10.78 19.85 5.55
N ARG A 140 -10.90 18.52 5.64
CA ARG A 140 -12.13 17.83 6.08
C ARG A 140 -12.40 17.92 7.58
N ILE A 141 -11.36 18.08 8.40
CA ILE A 141 -11.49 18.11 9.86
C ILE A 141 -12.35 19.31 10.32
N HIS A 142 -12.36 20.40 9.58
CA HIS A 142 -13.14 21.59 9.92
C HIS A 142 -14.65 21.43 9.75
N HIS A 143 -15.14 20.37 9.10
CA HIS A 143 -16.56 20.29 8.73
C HIS A 143 -17.39 19.17 9.39
N HIS A 144 -16.80 18.13 10.01
CA HIS A 144 -17.62 17.03 10.59
C HIS A 144 -16.96 16.29 11.75
N SER A 145 -17.77 15.90 12.74
CA SER A 145 -17.45 15.09 13.92
C SER A 145 -17.56 13.57 13.66
N GLY A 146 -16.82 12.74 14.42
CA GLY A 146 -17.01 11.29 14.48
C GLY A 146 -16.03 10.44 13.67
N LEU A 147 -16.54 9.43 12.97
CA LEU A 147 -15.79 8.38 12.26
C LEU A 147 -14.71 8.92 11.30
N ARG A 148 -14.94 10.08 10.69
CA ARG A 148 -14.04 10.76 9.77
C ARG A 148 -12.73 11.23 10.43
N ARG A 149 -12.75 11.46 11.74
CA ARG A 149 -11.56 11.82 12.52
C ARG A 149 -10.59 10.66 12.69
N TRP A 150 -11.10 9.42 12.54
CA TRP A 150 -10.28 8.21 12.65
C TRP A 150 -9.67 7.79 11.31
N LEU A 151 -10.33 8.06 10.20
CA LEU A 151 -9.93 7.65 8.85
C LEU A 151 -8.84 8.56 8.23
N GLY A 152 -8.69 9.81 8.69
CA GLY A 152 -7.74 10.80 8.18
C GLY A 152 -6.74 11.32 9.17
#